data_b5380c10e196e9fadedf0a49fdd2ec3f
#
_entry.id   b5380c10e196e9fadedf0a49fdd2ec3f
#
_cell.length_a   1.000
_cell.length_b   1.000
_cell.length_c   1.000
_cell.angle_alpha   90.00
_cell.angle_beta   90.00
_cell.angle_gamma   90.00
#
_symmetry.space_group_name_H-M   'P 1'
#
loop_
_entity.id
_entity.type
_entity.pdbx_description
1 polymer ?
#
loop_
_entity_poly.entity_id
_entity_poly.type
_entity_poly.pdbx_seq_one_letter_code
_entity_poly.pdbx_strand_id
1 'polypeptide(L)'
;MCEEFYFGYLPKLQQRLYKVIYQELRKCNQKILVCAPVETVKRVYMAVLDDHPELFFVDTSKVAFSYTAYFCTILVQYSYSREQIQKMNDEIWKKIEAISQKARQENDIDVMVIKYIHDYIINTVQYDREALNRGITITENQNIVGVFLNHKAVCEGIAKSV
;
A
#
# COMPACT_ATOMS: atom_id res chain seq x y z
N MET A 1 -8.45 -1.46 12.62
CA MET A 1 -8.80 -2.13 11.35
C MET A 1 -9.11 -1.01 10.40
N CYS A 2 -8.23 -0.72 9.44
CA CYS A 2 -8.55 0.28 8.41
C CYS A 2 -9.78 -0.24 7.66
N GLU A 3 -10.83 0.58 7.58
CA GLU A 3 -11.95 0.27 6.70
C GLU A 3 -11.40 0.25 5.28
N GLU A 4 -11.62 -0.84 4.57
CA GLU A 4 -11.27 -0.98 3.16
C GLU A 4 -12.16 0.00 2.36
N PHE A 5 -11.68 1.23 2.19
CA PHE A 5 -12.47 2.34 1.64
C PHE A 5 -12.94 2.03 0.22
N TYR A 6 -12.02 1.69 -0.67
CA TYR A 6 -12.35 1.39 -2.06
C TYR A 6 -13.17 0.12 -2.22
N PHE A 7 -12.94 -0.90 -1.38
CA PHE A 7 -13.72 -2.12 -1.36
C PHE A 7 -15.22 -1.86 -1.17
N GLY A 8 -15.57 -0.94 -0.27
CA GLY A 8 -16.96 -0.57 0.02
C GLY A 8 -17.72 -0.01 -1.20
N TYR A 9 -17.01 0.67 -2.11
CA TYR A 9 -17.61 1.26 -3.31
C TYR A 9 -17.66 0.31 -4.52
N LEU A 10 -17.04 -0.87 -4.45
CA LEU A 10 -17.04 -1.82 -5.54
C LEU A 10 -18.37 -2.59 -5.63
N PRO A 11 -18.89 -2.87 -6.82
CA PRO A 11 -20.00 -3.80 -7.01
C PRO A 11 -19.65 -5.19 -6.46
N LYS A 12 -20.66 -5.95 -5.97
CA LYS A 12 -20.46 -7.26 -5.30
C LYS A 12 -19.56 -8.24 -6.08
N LEU A 13 -19.68 -8.27 -7.41
CA LEU A 13 -18.83 -9.14 -8.25
C LEU A 13 -17.35 -8.69 -8.21
N GLN A 14 -17.11 -7.37 -8.20
CA GLN A 14 -15.76 -6.81 -8.11
C GLN A 14 -15.18 -6.95 -6.70
N GLN A 15 -16.00 -6.96 -5.66
CA GLN A 15 -15.56 -7.27 -4.29
C GLN A 15 -15.02 -8.71 -4.16
N ARG A 16 -15.60 -9.67 -4.90
CA ARG A 16 -15.04 -11.03 -4.96
C ARG A 16 -13.68 -11.05 -5.66
N LEU A 17 -13.56 -10.34 -6.78
CA LEU A 17 -12.31 -10.20 -7.51
C LEU A 17 -11.22 -9.54 -6.64
N TYR A 18 -11.58 -8.48 -5.91
CA TYR A 18 -10.72 -7.79 -4.96
C TYR A 18 -10.13 -8.75 -3.93
N LYS A 19 -10.97 -9.55 -3.27
CA LYS A 19 -10.51 -10.52 -2.27
C LYS A 19 -9.55 -11.57 -2.85
N VAL A 20 -9.80 -12.03 -4.07
CA VAL A 20 -8.92 -12.97 -4.77
C VAL A 20 -7.57 -12.31 -5.03
N ILE A 21 -7.54 -11.11 -5.62
CA ILE A 21 -6.31 -10.39 -5.93
C ILE A 21 -5.51 -10.12 -4.64
N TYR A 22 -6.15 -9.61 -3.59
CA TYR A 22 -5.51 -9.36 -2.30
C TYR A 22 -4.87 -10.61 -1.71
N GLN A 23 -5.61 -11.72 -1.66
CA GLN A 23 -5.08 -12.97 -1.13
C GLN A 23 -3.88 -13.51 -1.91
N GLU A 24 -3.91 -13.40 -3.24
CA GLU A 24 -2.82 -13.87 -4.09
C GLU A 24 -1.57 -12.98 -3.96
N LEU A 25 -1.75 -11.65 -3.83
CA LEU A 25 -0.65 -10.72 -3.55
C LEU A 25 0.00 -11.01 -2.20
N ARG A 26 -0.79 -11.25 -1.16
CA ARG A 26 -0.27 -11.63 0.18
C ARG A 26 0.53 -12.93 0.17
N LYS A 27 0.19 -13.87 -0.70
CA LYS A 27 0.96 -15.11 -0.89
C LYS A 27 2.23 -14.91 -1.73
N CYS A 28 2.47 -13.71 -2.24
CA CYS A 28 3.53 -13.39 -3.18
C CYS A 28 3.47 -14.25 -4.45
N ASN A 29 2.27 -14.51 -4.98
CA ASN A 29 2.10 -15.22 -6.24
C ASN A 29 2.40 -14.29 -7.41
N GLN A 30 3.39 -14.66 -8.24
CA GLN A 30 3.82 -13.85 -9.38
C GLN A 30 2.84 -13.85 -10.56
N LYS A 31 1.90 -14.79 -10.57
CA LYS A 31 0.93 -14.96 -11.65
C LYS A 31 -0.47 -15.17 -11.06
N ILE A 32 -1.36 -14.21 -11.28
CA ILE A 32 -2.73 -14.22 -10.76
C ILE A 32 -3.69 -14.28 -11.95
N LEU A 33 -4.37 -15.42 -12.13
CA LEU A 33 -5.36 -15.60 -13.19
C LEU A 33 -6.76 -15.31 -12.66
N VAL A 34 -7.49 -14.44 -13.36
CA VAL A 34 -8.85 -14.05 -13.01
C VAL A 34 -9.75 -14.02 -14.24
N CYS A 35 -11.05 -14.29 -14.04
CA CYS A 35 -12.07 -14.24 -15.09
C CYS A 35 -12.83 -12.90 -15.02
N ALA A 36 -12.24 -11.88 -15.64
CA ALA A 36 -12.86 -10.55 -15.73
C ALA A 36 -12.18 -9.74 -16.87
N PRO A 37 -12.88 -8.72 -17.42
CA PRO A 37 -12.28 -7.79 -18.39
C PRO A 37 -11.08 -7.06 -17.81
N VAL A 38 -10.04 -6.85 -18.62
CA VAL A 38 -8.76 -6.26 -18.17
C VAL A 38 -8.92 -4.91 -17.48
N GLU A 39 -9.80 -4.04 -17.96
CA GLU A 39 -10.00 -2.72 -17.34
C GLU A 39 -10.67 -2.82 -15.96
N THR A 40 -11.54 -3.82 -15.75
CA THR A 40 -12.09 -4.13 -14.42
C THR A 40 -10.98 -4.64 -13.50
N VAL A 41 -10.13 -5.54 -14.00
CA VAL A 41 -9.02 -6.10 -13.21
C VAL A 41 -8.03 -5.01 -12.79
N LYS A 42 -7.64 -4.13 -13.71
CA LYS A 42 -6.74 -3.00 -13.41
C LYS A 42 -7.32 -2.10 -12.30
N ARG A 43 -8.59 -1.69 -12.45
CA ARG A 43 -9.26 -0.84 -11.44
C ARG A 43 -9.32 -1.51 -10.07
N VAL A 44 -9.70 -2.80 -10.02
CA VAL A 44 -9.78 -3.54 -8.77
C VAL A 44 -8.39 -3.78 -8.18
N TYR A 45 -7.38 -4.05 -9.01
CA TYR A 45 -6.00 -4.18 -8.58
C TYR A 45 -5.49 -2.90 -7.90
N MET A 46 -5.75 -1.73 -8.50
CA MET A 46 -5.39 -0.45 -7.87
C MET A 46 -6.12 -0.23 -6.55
N ALA A 47 -7.44 -0.51 -6.50
CA ALA A 47 -8.21 -0.43 -5.27
C ALA A 47 -7.63 -1.31 -4.15
N VAL A 48 -7.14 -2.52 -4.47
CA VAL A 48 -6.45 -3.38 -3.50
C VAL A 48 -5.17 -2.73 -2.98
N LEU A 49 -4.35 -2.15 -3.85
CA LEU A 49 -3.09 -1.52 -3.42
C LEU A 49 -3.31 -0.23 -2.61
N ASP A 50 -4.40 0.49 -2.89
CA ASP A 50 -4.73 1.73 -2.19
C ASP A 50 -5.34 1.46 -0.80
N ASP A 51 -6.14 0.39 -0.66
CA ASP A 51 -6.70 -0.03 0.63
C ASP A 51 -5.69 -0.79 1.52
N HIS A 52 -4.59 -1.32 0.94
CA HIS A 52 -3.66 -2.22 1.61
C HIS A 52 -2.20 -1.73 1.53
N PRO A 53 -1.83 -0.67 2.27
CA PRO A 53 -0.46 -0.16 2.31
C PRO A 53 0.57 -1.20 2.80
N GLU A 54 0.13 -2.25 3.52
CA GLU A 54 0.97 -3.38 3.93
C GLU A 54 1.47 -4.23 2.74
N LEU A 55 0.93 -4.03 1.53
CA LEU A 55 1.45 -4.64 0.30
C LEU A 55 2.63 -3.86 -0.30
N PHE A 56 3.37 -3.12 0.50
CA PHE A 56 4.52 -2.29 0.10
C PHE A 56 5.59 -3.02 -0.72
N PHE A 57 5.61 -4.33 -0.63
CA PHE A 57 6.55 -5.21 -1.33
C PHE A 57 6.19 -5.49 -2.79
N VAL A 58 5.01 -5.07 -3.25
CA VAL A 58 4.60 -5.18 -4.65
C VAL A 58 5.32 -4.11 -5.48
N ASP A 59 6.08 -4.52 -6.49
CA ASP A 59 6.72 -3.60 -7.42
C ASP A 59 5.71 -3.13 -8.47
N THR A 60 5.08 -2.01 -8.18
CA THR A 60 4.02 -1.43 -9.06
C THR A 60 4.55 -0.99 -10.41
N SER A 61 5.85 -0.74 -10.54
CA SER A 61 6.49 -0.34 -11.80
C SER A 61 6.68 -1.52 -12.77
N LYS A 62 6.58 -2.75 -12.28
CA LYS A 62 6.82 -3.98 -13.05
C LYS A 62 5.60 -4.90 -13.14
N VAL A 63 4.42 -4.34 -13.01
CA VAL A 63 3.17 -5.07 -13.21
C VAL A 63 2.80 -5.12 -14.68
N ALA A 64 2.44 -6.30 -15.17
CA ALA A 64 1.92 -6.48 -16.51
C ALA A 64 0.59 -7.24 -16.53
N PHE A 65 -0.26 -6.92 -17.49
CA PHE A 65 -1.56 -7.55 -17.69
C PHE A 65 -1.58 -8.25 -19.04
N SER A 66 -1.70 -9.59 -19.04
CA SER A 66 -1.94 -10.38 -20.23
C SER A 66 -3.41 -10.81 -20.24
N TYR A 67 -4.13 -10.63 -21.34
CA TYR A 67 -5.57 -10.85 -21.35
C TYR A 67 -6.07 -11.47 -22.66
N THR A 68 -7.18 -12.16 -22.54
CA THR A 68 -8.05 -12.63 -23.62
C THR A 68 -9.43 -11.98 -23.46
N ALA A 69 -10.41 -12.39 -24.25
CA ALA A 69 -11.80 -11.88 -24.14
C ALA A 69 -12.41 -12.12 -22.75
N TYR A 70 -12.02 -13.21 -22.05
CA TYR A 70 -12.67 -13.65 -20.80
C TYR A 70 -11.73 -13.71 -19.59
N PHE A 71 -10.43 -13.80 -19.79
CA PHE A 71 -9.46 -14.02 -18.74
C PHE A 71 -8.39 -12.92 -18.75
N CYS A 72 -8.02 -12.50 -17.58
CA CYS A 72 -6.86 -11.64 -17.38
C CYS A 72 -5.88 -12.30 -16.44
N THR A 73 -4.60 -12.27 -16.79
CA THR A 73 -3.50 -12.69 -15.93
C THR A 73 -2.71 -11.45 -15.49
N ILE A 74 -2.61 -11.23 -14.19
CA ILE A 74 -1.74 -10.20 -13.62
C ILE A 74 -0.37 -10.85 -13.39
N LEU A 75 0.66 -10.26 -13.98
CA LEU A 75 2.05 -10.64 -13.75
C LEU A 75 2.65 -9.64 -12.78
N VAL A 76 3.05 -10.11 -11.60
CA VAL A 76 3.51 -9.28 -10.49
C VAL A 76 4.96 -9.60 -10.17
N GLN A 77 5.75 -8.58 -9.89
CA GLN A 77 7.08 -8.73 -9.31
C GLN A 77 7.08 -8.16 -7.88
N TYR A 78 7.93 -8.71 -7.04
CA TYR A 78 8.06 -8.33 -5.65
C TYR A 78 9.47 -7.81 -5.37
N SER A 79 9.58 -6.72 -4.63
CA SER A 79 10.84 -6.03 -4.36
C SER A 79 11.70 -6.74 -3.32
N TYR A 80 11.10 -7.63 -2.50
CA TYR A 80 11.76 -8.22 -1.33
C TYR A 80 11.50 -9.72 -1.24
N SER A 81 12.39 -10.45 -0.58
CA SER A 81 12.15 -11.84 -0.19
C SER A 81 11.10 -11.92 0.92
N ARG A 82 10.48 -13.10 1.10
CA ARG A 82 9.49 -13.32 2.17
C ARG A 82 10.02 -13.00 3.57
N GLU A 83 11.29 -13.35 3.83
CA GLU A 83 11.95 -13.08 5.10
C GLU A 83 12.15 -11.58 5.32
N GLN A 84 12.55 -10.85 4.26
CA GLN A 84 12.67 -9.39 4.30
C GLN A 84 11.31 -8.73 4.53
N ILE A 85 10.26 -9.17 3.83
CA ILE A 85 8.89 -8.67 3.99
C ILE A 85 8.45 -8.83 5.44
N GLN A 86 8.63 -10.03 6.02
CA GLN A 86 8.24 -10.29 7.41
C GLN A 86 8.97 -9.35 8.38
N LYS A 87 10.30 -9.26 8.27
CA LYS A 87 11.11 -8.39 9.14
C LYS A 87 10.71 -6.92 9.03
N MET A 88 10.55 -6.42 7.80
CA MET A 88 10.16 -5.03 7.56
C MET A 88 8.74 -4.75 8.09
N ASN A 89 7.82 -5.68 7.89
CA ASN A 89 6.46 -5.59 8.37
C ASN A 89 6.41 -5.51 9.91
N ASP A 90 7.13 -6.40 10.60
CA ASP A 90 7.21 -6.39 12.06
C ASP A 90 7.78 -5.06 12.59
N GLU A 91 8.80 -4.51 11.93
CA GLU A 91 9.40 -3.23 12.30
C GLU A 91 8.43 -2.05 12.05
N ILE A 92 7.75 -2.02 10.91
CA ILE A 92 6.76 -0.99 10.58
C ILE A 92 5.60 -1.02 11.58
N TRP A 93 5.01 -2.19 11.83
CA TRP A 93 3.90 -2.34 12.77
C TRP A 93 4.27 -1.93 14.18
N LYS A 94 5.46 -2.27 14.65
CA LYS A 94 5.96 -1.84 15.94
C LYS A 94 6.04 -0.31 16.06
N LYS A 95 6.46 0.38 15.00
CA LYS A 95 6.50 1.84 14.97
C LYS A 95 5.09 2.44 14.94
N ILE A 96 4.19 1.92 14.10
CA ILE A 96 2.79 2.37 14.01
C ILE A 96 2.12 2.21 15.37
N GLU A 97 2.28 1.07 16.03
CA GLU A 97 1.69 0.81 17.34
C GLU A 97 2.20 1.81 18.39
N ALA A 98 3.49 2.06 18.44
CA ALA A 98 4.09 3.02 19.37
C ALA A 98 3.56 4.46 19.16
N ILE A 99 3.45 4.90 17.89
CA ILE A 99 2.91 6.22 17.55
C ILE A 99 1.42 6.31 17.92
N SER A 100 0.64 5.28 17.57
CA SER A 100 -0.80 5.23 17.83
C SER A 100 -1.11 5.20 19.33
N GLN A 101 -0.35 4.44 20.13
CA GLN A 101 -0.49 4.41 21.58
C GLN A 101 -0.21 5.78 22.18
N LYS A 102 0.87 6.44 21.76
CA LYS A 102 1.22 7.76 22.24
C LYS A 102 0.17 8.81 21.86
N ALA A 103 -0.31 8.77 20.60
CA ALA A 103 -1.36 9.65 20.14
C ALA A 103 -2.63 9.53 20.98
N ARG A 104 -3.04 8.30 21.34
CA ARG A 104 -4.23 8.05 22.17
C ARG A 104 -4.01 8.36 23.66
N GLN A 105 -2.79 8.31 24.17
CA GLN A 105 -2.48 8.74 25.54
C GLN A 105 -2.57 10.26 25.70
N GLU A 106 -2.24 11.00 24.65
CA GLU A 106 -2.24 12.46 24.67
C GLU A 106 -3.57 13.07 24.21
N ASN A 107 -4.46 12.28 23.59
CA ASN A 107 -5.69 12.79 22.99
C ASN A 107 -6.87 11.81 23.14
N ASP A 108 -7.99 12.31 23.65
CA ASP A 108 -9.23 11.53 23.84
C ASP A 108 -10.17 11.57 22.61
N ILE A 109 -9.92 12.46 21.67
CA ILE A 109 -10.80 12.72 20.51
C ILE A 109 -10.11 12.17 19.24
N ASP A 110 -10.80 11.33 18.47
CA ASP A 110 -10.24 10.68 17.26
C ASP A 110 -9.64 11.67 16.25
N VAL A 111 -10.26 12.82 16.04
CA VAL A 111 -9.70 13.87 15.15
C VAL A 111 -8.36 14.38 15.65
N MET A 112 -8.17 14.49 16.96
CA MET A 112 -6.90 14.93 17.54
C MET A 112 -5.85 13.83 17.48
N VAL A 113 -6.24 12.56 17.57
CA VAL A 113 -5.36 11.40 17.34
C VAL A 113 -4.86 11.41 15.89
N ILE A 114 -5.77 11.59 14.92
CA ILE A 114 -5.39 11.69 13.49
C ILE A 114 -4.44 12.87 13.28
N LYS A 115 -4.76 14.03 13.85
CA LYS A 115 -3.88 15.21 13.77
C LYS A 115 -2.49 14.93 14.36
N TYR A 116 -2.41 14.26 15.49
CA TYR A 116 -1.14 13.90 16.11
C TYR A 116 -0.29 13.03 15.18
N ILE A 117 -0.90 11.99 14.58
CA ILE A 117 -0.21 11.09 13.65
C ILE A 117 0.27 11.87 12.42
N HIS A 118 -0.59 12.71 11.84
CA HIS A 118 -0.24 13.58 10.72
C HIS A 118 0.95 14.49 11.08
N ASP A 119 0.89 15.20 12.20
CA ASP A 119 1.96 16.11 12.65
C ASP A 119 3.26 15.35 12.93
N TYR A 120 3.18 14.12 13.49
CA TYR A 120 4.34 13.26 13.65
C TYR A 120 5.01 12.96 12.31
N ILE A 121 4.24 12.55 11.29
CA ILE A 121 4.76 12.22 9.96
C ILE A 121 5.43 13.43 9.33
N ILE A 122 4.77 14.61 9.30
CA ILE A 122 5.37 15.81 8.69
C ILE A 122 6.63 16.28 9.42
N ASN A 123 6.76 16.07 10.72
CA ASN A 123 7.92 16.48 11.49
C ASN A 123 9.08 15.48 11.44
N THR A 124 8.82 14.22 11.08
CA THR A 124 9.85 13.16 11.09
C THR A 124 10.26 12.68 9.70
N VAL A 125 9.45 12.95 8.67
CA VAL A 125 9.69 12.49 7.30
C VAL A 125 10.16 13.63 6.43
N GLN A 126 11.31 13.46 5.79
CA GLN A 126 11.81 14.39 4.78
C GLN A 126 11.12 14.15 3.44
N TYR A 127 10.57 15.22 2.84
CA TYR A 127 10.01 15.12 1.48
C TYR A 127 11.14 15.00 0.44
N ASP A 128 11.10 13.96 -0.39
CA ASP A 128 12.14 13.69 -1.40
C ASP A 128 12.00 14.59 -2.64
N ARG A 129 12.32 15.86 -2.49
CA ARG A 129 12.32 16.83 -3.59
C ARG A 129 13.37 16.52 -4.66
N GLU A 130 14.46 15.87 -4.27
CA GLU A 130 15.56 15.56 -5.19
C GLU A 130 15.13 14.48 -6.20
N ALA A 131 14.53 13.39 -5.74
CA ALA A 131 13.97 12.37 -6.62
C ALA A 131 12.90 12.94 -7.55
N LEU A 132 11.99 13.77 -6.99
CA LEU A 132 10.94 14.41 -7.76
C LEU A 132 11.51 15.33 -8.86
N ASN A 133 12.47 16.18 -8.54
CA ASN A 133 13.08 17.14 -9.49
C ASN A 133 13.87 16.42 -10.60
N ARG A 134 14.45 15.28 -10.30
CA ARG A 134 15.18 14.44 -11.27
C ARG A 134 14.28 13.51 -12.05
N GLY A 135 12.98 13.44 -11.74
CA GLY A 135 12.05 12.47 -12.36
C GLY A 135 12.40 11.01 -12.04
N ILE A 136 13.08 10.78 -10.90
CA ILE A 136 13.47 9.43 -10.45
C ILE A 136 12.38 8.89 -9.53
N THR A 137 11.83 7.74 -9.90
CA THR A 137 10.88 7.01 -9.06
C THR A 137 11.64 6.05 -8.14
N ILE A 138 11.60 6.31 -6.83
CA ILE A 138 12.10 5.40 -5.80
C ILE A 138 10.89 4.73 -5.17
N THR A 139 10.73 3.43 -5.38
CA THR A 139 9.54 2.67 -4.97
C THR A 139 9.28 2.78 -3.47
N GLU A 140 10.32 2.72 -2.64
CA GLU A 140 10.20 2.83 -1.18
C GLU A 140 9.64 4.19 -0.75
N ASN A 141 9.95 5.26 -1.45
CA ASN A 141 9.48 6.60 -1.10
C ASN A 141 7.99 6.81 -1.44
N GLN A 142 7.40 5.91 -2.24
CA GLN A 142 5.98 5.92 -2.62
C GLN A 142 5.10 5.04 -1.73
N ASN A 143 5.66 4.46 -0.69
CA ASN A 143 4.94 3.56 0.21
C ASN A 143 5.36 3.75 1.68
N ILE A 144 4.76 2.98 2.58
CA ILE A 144 4.97 3.08 4.02
C ILE A 144 6.42 2.80 4.47
N VAL A 145 7.24 2.13 3.65
CA VAL A 145 8.68 1.91 3.93
C VAL A 145 9.42 3.24 3.98
N GLY A 146 9.17 4.12 3.01
CA GLY A 146 9.77 5.46 2.98
C GLY A 146 9.47 6.24 4.24
N VAL A 147 8.24 6.20 4.71
CA VAL A 147 7.80 6.93 5.90
C VAL A 147 8.34 6.32 7.19
N PHE A 148 8.10 5.03 7.41
CA PHE A 148 8.39 4.41 8.70
C PHE A 148 9.81 3.86 8.85
N LEU A 149 10.49 3.48 7.77
CA LEU A 149 11.85 2.93 7.84
C LEU A 149 12.91 3.93 7.39
N ASN A 150 12.69 4.61 6.27
CA ASN A 150 13.70 5.47 5.66
C ASN A 150 13.59 6.94 6.08
N HIS A 151 12.46 7.35 6.67
CA HIS A 151 12.14 8.75 7.01
C HIS A 151 12.26 9.70 5.81
N LYS A 152 12.02 9.21 4.60
CA LYS A 152 12.08 9.95 3.34
C LYS A 152 10.98 9.44 2.40
N ALA A 153 10.05 10.31 2.00
CA ALA A 153 8.91 9.91 1.18
C ALA A 153 8.46 11.03 0.23
N VAL A 154 7.64 10.68 -0.74
CA VAL A 154 6.88 11.61 -1.58
C VAL A 154 5.40 11.57 -1.18
N CYS A 155 4.57 12.38 -1.84
CA CYS A 155 3.14 12.54 -1.49
C CYS A 155 2.38 11.22 -1.35
N GLU A 156 2.60 10.25 -2.23
CA GLU A 156 1.94 8.95 -2.21
C GLU A 156 2.31 8.14 -0.95
N GLY A 157 3.61 8.08 -0.60
CA GLY A 157 4.06 7.39 0.61
C GLY A 157 3.49 8.01 1.88
N ILE A 158 3.44 9.35 1.95
CA ILE A 158 2.84 10.08 3.06
C ILE A 158 1.34 9.78 3.16
N ALA A 159 0.61 9.85 2.04
CA ALA A 159 -0.84 9.60 2.01
C ALA A 159 -1.21 8.18 2.46
N LYS A 160 -0.42 7.18 2.10
CA LYS A 160 -0.62 5.78 2.50
C LYS A 160 -0.27 5.49 3.97
N SER A 161 0.30 6.45 4.68
CA SER A 161 0.82 6.26 6.04
C SER A 161 -0.03 6.93 7.13
N VAL A 162 -0.99 7.75 6.74
CA VAL A 162 -1.98 8.38 7.62
C VAL A 162 -3.24 7.53 7.69
#